data_a9ee4bb8fd5ec190a794f7fb0ffaeb0a
#
_entry.id   a9ee4bb8fd5ec190a794f7fb0ffaeb0a
#
_cell.length_a   1.000
_cell.length_b   1.000
_cell.length_c   1.000
_cell.angle_alpha   90.00
_cell.angle_beta   90.00
_cell.angle_gamma   90.00
#
_symmetry.space_group_name_H-M   'P 1'
#
loop_
_entity.id
_entity.type
_entity.pdbx_description
1 polymer ?
#
loop_
_entity_poly.entity_id
_entity_poly.type
_entity_poly.pdbx_seq_one_letter_code
_entity_poly.pdbx_strand_id
1 'polypeptide(L)'
;MTAPHALLQNIQATLDRIVVGQSIIVEQLLVALLGGGHVILEGVPGTGKTLLVKVMARLLQSEFRRIQLTPDVLPADIVGTHIFDLNNRTFSLQRGPIFTDILLADEINRTPPKTQSALLEAMEEQQVTLEGETLALPDGFWVVATQNPLEFEGTYPLPEAQLDRFLFKIVVDYPAPEAEKQMLLNVQRGFRAKRLDLLKVEAIATIPQILQARQQVRQVQVAEPVLDYVLALVARSRQ
;
A
#
# COMPACT_ATOMS: atom_id res chain seq x y z
N MET A 1 -26.66 5.93 3.88
CA MET A 1 -25.40 5.25 3.50
C MET A 1 -24.95 5.84 2.18
N THR A 2 -23.76 6.42 2.12
CA THR A 2 -23.21 6.98 0.87
C THR A 2 -22.89 5.82 -0.07
N ALA A 3 -23.34 5.92 -1.34
CA ALA A 3 -23.02 4.89 -2.33
C ALA A 3 -21.50 4.78 -2.48
N PRO A 4 -20.93 3.55 -2.63
CA PRO A 4 -19.48 3.36 -2.75
C PRO A 4 -18.84 4.23 -3.82
N HIS A 5 -19.52 4.43 -4.93
CA HIS A 5 -19.05 5.29 -6.02
C HIS A 5 -18.85 6.75 -5.57
N ALA A 6 -19.79 7.35 -4.86
CA ALA A 6 -19.67 8.72 -4.36
C ALA A 6 -18.53 8.85 -3.31
N LEU A 7 -18.37 7.83 -2.46
CA LEU A 7 -17.28 7.77 -1.50
C LEU A 7 -15.91 7.80 -2.19
N LEU A 8 -15.72 6.96 -3.21
CA LEU A 8 -14.49 6.88 -3.98
C LEU A 8 -14.19 8.15 -4.75
N GLN A 9 -15.21 8.74 -5.39
CA GLN A 9 -15.05 10.03 -6.08
C GLN A 9 -14.57 11.13 -5.14
N ASN A 10 -15.09 11.19 -3.91
CA ASN A 10 -14.66 12.17 -2.91
C ASN A 10 -13.21 11.94 -2.46
N ILE A 11 -12.81 10.67 -2.27
CA ILE A 11 -11.43 10.32 -1.93
C ILE A 11 -10.51 10.70 -3.08
N GLN A 12 -10.84 10.33 -4.32
CA GLN A 12 -10.07 10.64 -5.51
C GLN A 12 -9.91 12.15 -5.71
N ALA A 13 -11.00 12.90 -5.68
CA ALA A 13 -10.97 14.35 -5.84
C ALA A 13 -10.09 15.06 -4.78
N THR A 14 -10.09 14.52 -3.55
CA THR A 14 -9.25 15.07 -2.49
C THR A 14 -7.79 14.70 -2.68
N LEU A 15 -7.48 13.46 -3.10
CA LEU A 15 -6.12 13.04 -3.42
C LEU A 15 -5.55 13.83 -4.60
N ASP A 16 -6.29 13.99 -5.69
CA ASP A 16 -5.88 14.73 -6.89
C ASP A 16 -5.53 16.19 -6.60
N ARG A 17 -6.22 16.80 -5.64
CA ARG A 17 -5.94 18.16 -5.20
C ARG A 17 -4.63 18.28 -4.41
N ILE A 18 -4.24 17.23 -3.68
CA ILE A 18 -3.03 17.22 -2.81
C ILE A 18 -1.83 16.67 -3.57
N VAL A 19 -2.03 15.60 -4.33
CA VAL A 19 -0.98 14.90 -5.09
C VAL A 19 -1.22 15.16 -6.58
N VAL A 20 -0.72 16.31 -7.02
CA VAL A 20 -0.97 16.80 -8.38
C VAL A 20 -0.32 15.92 -9.44
N GLY A 21 -1.06 15.64 -10.51
CA GLY A 21 -0.54 14.96 -11.71
C GLY A 21 -0.49 13.42 -11.62
N GLN A 22 -1.14 12.82 -10.60
CA GLN A 22 -1.12 11.36 -10.41
C GLN A 22 -2.51 10.71 -10.37
N SER A 23 -3.51 11.29 -11.04
CA SER A 23 -4.91 10.83 -10.98
C SER A 23 -5.09 9.36 -11.40
N ILE A 24 -4.34 8.89 -12.41
CA ILE A 24 -4.38 7.49 -12.86
C ILE A 24 -3.84 6.56 -11.76
N ILE A 25 -2.76 6.95 -11.10
CA ILE A 25 -2.16 6.17 -10.00
C ILE A 25 -3.13 6.12 -8.82
N VAL A 26 -3.78 7.23 -8.50
CA VAL A 26 -4.81 7.31 -7.46
C VAL A 26 -5.96 6.34 -7.77
N GLU A 27 -6.46 6.34 -9.00
CA GLU A 27 -7.52 5.43 -9.45
C GLU A 27 -7.10 3.96 -9.30
N GLN A 28 -5.92 3.59 -9.78
CA GLN A 28 -5.39 2.23 -9.64
C GLN A 28 -5.24 1.80 -8.18
N LEU A 29 -4.78 2.69 -7.30
CA LEU A 29 -4.70 2.43 -5.85
C LEU A 29 -6.08 2.20 -5.24
N LEU A 30 -7.09 2.99 -5.63
CA LEU A 30 -8.46 2.82 -5.17
C LEU A 30 -9.09 1.51 -5.66
N VAL A 31 -8.80 1.12 -6.91
CA VAL A 31 -9.22 -0.18 -7.45
C VAL A 31 -8.58 -1.32 -6.66
N ALA A 32 -7.27 -1.25 -6.39
CA ALA A 32 -6.58 -2.26 -5.60
C ALA A 32 -7.09 -2.32 -4.16
N LEU A 33 -7.34 -1.18 -3.53
CA LEU A 33 -7.91 -1.09 -2.18
C LEU A 33 -9.26 -1.78 -2.12
N LEU A 34 -10.15 -1.56 -3.11
CA LEU A 34 -11.46 -2.20 -3.19
C LEU A 34 -11.42 -3.67 -3.58
N GLY A 35 -10.47 -4.05 -4.42
CA GLY A 35 -10.21 -5.45 -4.77
C GLY A 35 -9.64 -6.26 -3.61
N GLY A 36 -9.12 -5.57 -2.58
CA GLY A 36 -8.45 -6.20 -1.44
C GLY A 36 -7.05 -6.70 -1.78
N GLY A 37 -6.44 -6.23 -2.88
CA GLY A 37 -5.11 -6.66 -3.31
C GLY A 37 -4.03 -5.64 -2.96
N HIS A 38 -2.84 -6.13 -2.64
CA HIS A 38 -1.66 -5.31 -2.35
C HIS A 38 -1.07 -4.70 -3.63
N VAL A 39 -0.26 -3.66 -3.48
CA VAL A 39 0.27 -2.89 -4.63
C VAL A 39 1.77 -2.66 -4.48
N ILE A 40 2.48 -2.70 -5.60
CA ILE A 40 3.86 -2.24 -5.68
C ILE A 40 3.95 -1.00 -6.58
N LEU A 41 4.51 0.10 -6.04
CA LEU A 41 4.77 1.35 -6.76
C LEU A 41 6.22 1.37 -7.22
N GLU A 42 6.43 1.27 -8.52
CA GLU A 42 7.75 1.36 -9.12
C GLU A 42 8.00 2.77 -9.64
N GLY A 43 9.10 3.38 -9.26
CA GLY A 43 9.46 4.71 -9.77
C GLY A 43 10.61 5.33 -9.00
N VAL A 44 11.18 6.38 -9.59
CA VAL A 44 12.33 7.09 -9.04
C VAL A 44 12.01 7.77 -7.69
N PRO A 45 13.01 8.03 -6.86
CA PRO A 45 12.84 8.81 -5.64
C PRO A 45 12.27 10.21 -5.93
N GLY A 46 11.46 10.73 -5.00
CA GLY A 46 10.95 12.10 -5.11
C GLY A 46 9.63 12.27 -5.88
N THR A 47 9.07 11.23 -6.49
CA THR A 47 7.79 11.29 -7.23
C THR A 47 6.54 11.33 -6.36
N GLY A 48 6.68 11.47 -5.02
CA GLY A 48 5.54 11.65 -4.13
C GLY A 48 4.83 10.37 -3.65
N LYS A 49 5.36 9.17 -3.94
CA LYS A 49 4.78 7.87 -3.52
C LYS A 49 4.41 7.84 -2.03
N THR A 50 5.35 8.20 -1.17
CA THR A 50 5.14 8.22 0.29
C THR A 50 4.06 9.24 0.70
N LEU A 51 4.00 10.41 0.05
CA LEU A 51 2.98 11.42 0.32
C LEU A 51 1.59 10.88 -0.03
N LEU A 52 1.46 10.27 -1.21
CA LEU A 52 0.22 9.70 -1.71
C LEU A 52 -0.38 8.69 -0.73
N VAL A 53 0.43 7.71 -0.29
CA VAL A 53 -0.03 6.67 0.65
C VAL A 53 -0.39 7.26 2.02
N LYS A 54 0.39 8.22 2.53
CA LYS A 54 0.09 8.91 3.81
C LYS A 54 -1.22 9.69 3.76
N VAL A 55 -1.47 10.41 2.66
CA VAL A 55 -2.73 11.16 2.51
C VAL A 55 -3.89 10.18 2.42
N MET A 56 -3.75 9.09 1.63
CA MET A 56 -4.76 8.06 1.53
C MET A 56 -5.10 7.45 2.90
N ALA A 57 -4.09 7.07 3.67
CA ALA A 57 -4.29 6.54 5.03
C ALA A 57 -5.07 7.51 5.92
N ARG A 58 -4.78 8.80 5.84
CA ARG A 58 -5.48 9.82 6.62
C ARG A 58 -6.93 9.98 6.18
N LEU A 59 -7.21 9.96 4.87
CA LEU A 59 -8.57 10.02 4.33
C LEU A 59 -9.42 8.81 4.76
N LEU A 60 -8.78 7.67 4.99
CA LEU A 60 -9.42 6.42 5.41
C LEU A 60 -9.48 6.24 6.93
N GLN A 61 -9.04 7.23 7.70
CA GLN A 61 -8.94 7.14 9.16
C GLN A 61 -8.30 5.82 9.62
N SER A 62 -7.29 5.36 8.90
CA SER A 62 -6.61 4.08 9.14
C SER A 62 -5.37 4.25 10.00
N GLU A 63 -5.01 3.22 10.76
CA GLU A 63 -3.68 3.12 11.32
C GLU A 63 -2.67 2.96 10.18
N PHE A 64 -1.65 3.82 10.18
CA PHE A 64 -0.63 3.85 9.13
C PHE A 64 0.75 3.66 9.74
N ARG A 65 1.50 2.72 9.19
CA ARG A 65 2.92 2.56 9.51
C ARG A 65 3.77 2.56 8.25
N ARG A 66 4.98 3.04 8.38
CA ARG A 66 6.01 3.01 7.32
C ARG A 66 7.22 2.26 7.84
N ILE A 67 7.71 1.36 7.04
CA ILE A 67 9.01 0.74 7.24
C ILE A 67 9.91 1.02 6.04
N GLN A 68 11.13 1.49 6.30
CA GLN A 68 12.17 1.63 5.29
C GLN A 68 12.93 0.31 5.25
N LEU A 69 12.85 -0.40 4.14
CA LEU A 69 13.48 -1.69 3.95
C LEU A 69 14.92 -1.49 3.46
N THR A 70 15.88 -1.69 4.37
CA THR A 70 17.32 -1.58 4.14
C THR A 70 17.97 -2.97 4.21
N PRO A 71 19.21 -3.15 3.76
CA PRO A 71 19.88 -4.46 3.76
C PRO A 71 20.02 -5.12 5.14
N ASP A 72 19.99 -4.35 6.21
CA ASP A 72 20.15 -4.78 7.59
C ASP A 72 18.82 -5.09 8.30
N VAL A 73 17.65 -4.81 7.68
CA VAL A 73 16.34 -5.10 8.27
C VAL A 73 16.11 -6.61 8.35
N LEU A 74 15.78 -7.08 9.52
CA LEU A 74 15.46 -8.47 9.82
C LEU A 74 13.93 -8.73 9.75
N PRO A 75 13.49 -9.97 9.54
CA PRO A 75 12.07 -10.33 9.64
C PRO A 75 11.42 -9.89 10.97
N ALA A 76 12.13 -10.01 12.08
CA ALA A 76 11.66 -9.60 13.40
C ALA A 76 11.37 -8.09 13.50
N ASP A 77 12.08 -7.25 12.73
CA ASP A 77 11.81 -5.80 12.68
C ASP A 77 10.47 -5.48 12.01
N ILE A 78 9.97 -6.39 11.15
CA ILE A 78 8.67 -6.26 10.48
C ILE A 78 7.55 -6.85 11.33
N VAL A 79 7.73 -8.10 11.77
CA VAL A 79 6.66 -8.86 12.43
C VAL A 79 6.63 -8.66 13.95
N GLY A 80 7.77 -8.27 14.53
CA GLY A 80 7.91 -8.14 15.98
C GLY A 80 8.68 -9.30 16.61
N THR A 81 8.83 -9.24 17.92
CA THR A 81 9.59 -10.23 18.70
C THR A 81 9.10 -10.23 20.15
N HIS A 82 9.36 -11.31 20.87
CA HIS A 82 9.17 -11.33 22.31
C HIS A 82 10.36 -10.68 23.03
N ILE A 83 10.06 -9.79 23.96
CA ILE A 83 11.05 -9.14 24.83
C ILE A 83 10.85 -9.64 26.24
N PHE A 84 11.95 -10.04 26.88
CA PHE A 84 11.93 -10.41 28.30
C PHE A 84 11.90 -9.15 29.17
N ASP A 85 10.80 -8.97 29.90
CA ASP A 85 10.68 -7.91 30.90
C ASP A 85 11.36 -8.35 32.21
N LEU A 86 12.46 -7.71 32.53
CA LEU A 86 13.25 -7.98 33.73
C LEU A 86 12.49 -7.67 35.02
N ASN A 87 11.57 -6.71 35.00
CA ASN A 87 10.82 -6.32 36.18
C ASN A 87 9.75 -7.34 36.55
N ASN A 88 9.01 -7.79 35.52
CA ASN A 88 7.92 -8.74 35.68
C ASN A 88 8.35 -10.20 35.48
N ARG A 89 9.59 -10.44 35.01
CA ARG A 89 10.15 -11.76 34.67
C ARG A 89 9.26 -12.54 33.70
N THR A 90 8.64 -11.83 32.75
CA THR A 90 7.74 -12.39 31.74
C THR A 90 8.19 -11.98 30.34
N PHE A 91 7.88 -12.83 29.36
CA PHE A 91 8.00 -12.43 27.97
C PHE A 91 6.79 -11.62 27.57
N SER A 92 6.99 -10.49 26.90
CA SER A 92 5.94 -9.69 26.32
C SER A 92 6.16 -9.54 24.81
N LEU A 93 5.09 -9.67 24.03
CA LEU A 93 5.15 -9.49 22.60
C LEU A 93 5.28 -7.99 22.25
N GLN A 94 6.39 -7.61 21.66
CA GLN A 94 6.52 -6.31 20.98
C GLN A 94 6.11 -6.47 19.52
N ARG A 95 4.91 -6.00 19.17
CA ARG A 95 4.37 -6.06 17.82
C ARG A 95 5.17 -5.17 16.87
N GLY A 96 5.55 -5.72 15.71
CA GLY A 96 6.20 -4.99 14.64
C GLY A 96 5.24 -4.06 13.88
N PRO A 97 5.79 -3.29 12.91
CA PRO A 97 4.99 -2.34 12.11
C PRO A 97 3.96 -3.01 11.21
N ILE A 98 4.00 -4.31 11.00
CA ILE A 98 3.04 -5.05 10.19
C ILE A 98 1.63 -5.06 10.81
N PHE A 99 1.51 -4.92 12.14
CA PHE A 99 0.23 -4.82 12.82
C PHE A 99 -0.35 -3.41 12.66
N THR A 100 -0.91 -3.14 11.49
CA THR A 100 -1.48 -1.84 11.07
C THR A 100 -2.50 -2.07 9.96
N ASP A 101 -3.37 -1.10 9.70
CA ASP A 101 -4.29 -1.18 8.56
C ASP A 101 -3.57 -0.97 7.24
N ILE A 102 -2.71 0.08 7.15
CA ILE A 102 -1.96 0.41 5.93
C ILE A 102 -0.48 0.43 6.24
N LEU A 103 0.26 -0.49 5.61
CA LEU A 103 1.71 -0.56 5.69
C LEU A 103 2.34 -0.04 4.39
N LEU A 104 3.17 1.00 4.51
CA LEU A 104 4.07 1.41 3.44
C LEU A 104 5.43 0.71 3.63
N ALA A 105 5.72 -0.26 2.79
CA ALA A 105 6.99 -0.99 2.74
C ALA A 105 7.90 -0.32 1.69
N ASP A 106 8.74 0.62 2.15
CA ASP A 106 9.53 1.47 1.26
C ASP A 106 10.83 0.75 0.85
N GLU A 107 11.11 0.72 -0.47
CA GLU A 107 12.31 0.12 -1.09
C GLU A 107 12.45 -1.39 -0.84
N ILE A 108 11.38 -2.16 -1.13
CA ILE A 108 11.34 -3.61 -0.87
C ILE A 108 12.48 -4.39 -1.54
N ASN A 109 12.97 -3.89 -2.68
CA ASN A 109 14.09 -4.49 -3.40
C ASN A 109 15.47 -4.29 -2.74
N ARG A 110 15.58 -3.52 -1.64
CA ARG A 110 16.84 -3.34 -0.89
C ARG A 110 17.02 -4.30 0.27
N THR A 111 15.96 -5.00 0.67
CA THR A 111 16.03 -5.93 1.80
C THR A 111 16.30 -7.37 1.34
N PRO A 112 17.00 -8.19 2.15
CA PRO A 112 17.32 -9.57 1.79
C PRO A 112 16.07 -10.44 1.53
N PRO A 113 16.18 -11.50 0.70
CA PRO A 113 15.06 -12.38 0.34
C PRO A 113 14.31 -12.98 1.54
N LYS A 114 15.02 -13.27 2.64
CA LYS A 114 14.39 -13.80 3.86
C LYS A 114 13.40 -12.81 4.47
N THR A 115 13.75 -11.53 4.49
CA THR A 115 12.90 -10.46 5.02
C THR A 115 11.75 -10.13 4.06
N GLN A 116 12.02 -10.14 2.73
CA GLN A 116 10.97 -10.03 1.72
C GLN A 116 9.93 -11.15 1.89
N SER A 117 10.38 -12.41 2.05
CA SER A 117 9.49 -13.57 2.20
C SER A 117 8.59 -13.45 3.43
N ALA A 118 9.10 -12.96 4.56
CA ALA A 118 8.28 -12.77 5.76
C ALA A 118 7.14 -11.74 5.54
N LEU A 119 7.42 -10.64 4.84
CA LEU A 119 6.39 -9.66 4.48
C LEU A 119 5.37 -10.26 3.50
N LEU A 120 5.85 -10.95 2.46
CA LEU A 120 5.00 -11.52 1.41
C LEU A 120 4.11 -12.67 1.93
N GLU A 121 4.62 -13.48 2.87
CA GLU A 121 3.85 -14.51 3.56
C GLU A 121 2.72 -13.87 4.38
N ALA A 122 3.02 -12.84 5.15
CA ALA A 122 2.03 -12.13 5.93
C ALA A 122 0.95 -11.44 5.06
N MET A 123 1.31 -10.99 3.86
CA MET A 123 0.36 -10.44 2.88
C MET A 123 -0.62 -11.52 2.37
N GLU A 124 -0.14 -12.72 2.12
CA GLU A 124 -0.94 -13.83 1.58
C GLU A 124 -1.84 -14.45 2.65
N GLU A 125 -1.25 -14.76 3.81
CA GLU A 125 -1.92 -15.47 4.90
C GLU A 125 -2.76 -14.56 5.80
N GLN A 126 -2.58 -13.23 5.73
CA GLN A 126 -3.18 -12.22 6.61
C GLN A 126 -2.94 -12.52 8.11
N GLN A 127 -1.85 -13.19 8.40
CA GLN A 127 -1.39 -13.55 9.75
C GLN A 127 0.13 -13.66 9.78
N VAL A 128 0.69 -13.65 10.97
CA VAL A 128 2.11 -13.91 11.21
C VAL A 128 2.27 -14.95 12.30
N THR A 129 3.30 -15.80 12.18
CA THR A 129 3.64 -16.79 13.20
C THR A 129 4.92 -16.36 13.93
N LEU A 130 4.82 -16.15 15.23
CA LEU A 130 5.93 -15.76 16.11
C LEU A 130 6.10 -16.82 17.18
N GLU A 131 7.25 -17.52 17.21
CA GLU A 131 7.59 -18.52 18.23
C GLU A 131 6.50 -19.58 18.47
N GLY A 132 5.77 -19.93 17.38
CA GLY A 132 4.69 -20.94 17.44
C GLY A 132 3.30 -20.36 17.74
N GLU A 133 3.18 -19.07 18.01
CA GLU A 133 1.89 -18.38 18.14
C GLU A 133 1.52 -17.72 16.81
N THR A 134 0.31 -17.99 16.32
CA THR A 134 -0.24 -17.37 15.11
C THR A 134 -1.11 -16.17 15.48
N LEU A 135 -0.75 -15.02 14.95
CA LEU A 135 -1.39 -13.74 15.22
C LEU A 135 -2.03 -13.20 13.94
N ALA A 136 -3.34 -13.00 13.96
CA ALA A 136 -4.05 -12.41 12.82
C ALA A 136 -3.68 -10.92 12.65
N LEU A 137 -3.58 -10.49 11.40
CA LEU A 137 -3.48 -9.09 11.02
C LEU A 137 -4.88 -8.45 10.96
N PRO A 138 -4.98 -7.11 10.99
CA PRO A 138 -6.27 -6.43 10.85
C PRO A 138 -6.97 -6.80 9.52
N ASP A 139 -8.31 -6.91 9.52
CA ASP A 139 -9.11 -7.23 8.32
C ASP A 139 -8.88 -6.24 7.16
N GLY A 140 -8.51 -5.01 7.49
CA GLY A 140 -8.18 -3.95 6.54
C GLY A 140 -6.74 -3.97 6.06
N PHE A 141 -5.89 -4.90 6.54
CA PHE A 141 -4.47 -4.94 6.25
C PHE A 141 -4.17 -4.82 4.75
N TRP A 142 -3.46 -3.76 4.42
CA TRP A 142 -3.14 -3.44 3.05
C TRP A 142 -1.70 -2.91 2.94
N VAL A 143 -0.92 -3.55 2.07
CA VAL A 143 0.48 -3.20 1.84
C VAL A 143 0.59 -2.42 0.53
N VAL A 144 1.25 -1.27 0.61
CA VAL A 144 1.79 -0.56 -0.54
C VAL A 144 3.31 -0.64 -0.44
N ALA A 145 3.91 -1.48 -1.27
CA ALA A 145 5.36 -1.56 -1.38
C ALA A 145 5.87 -0.51 -2.37
N THR A 146 7.11 -0.06 -2.22
CA THR A 146 7.79 0.73 -3.25
C THR A 146 9.06 0.04 -3.70
N GLN A 147 9.44 0.26 -4.95
CA GLN A 147 10.77 -0.10 -5.46
C GLN A 147 11.33 1.01 -6.36
N ASN A 148 12.65 1.12 -6.35
CA ASN A 148 13.37 2.02 -7.25
C ASN A 148 14.00 1.20 -8.38
N PRO A 149 13.59 1.39 -9.63
CA PRO A 149 14.11 0.61 -10.76
C PRO A 149 15.53 1.01 -11.17
N LEU A 150 16.03 2.18 -10.73
CA LEU A 150 17.36 2.69 -11.11
C LEU A 150 18.49 2.23 -10.18
N GLU A 151 18.16 1.67 -9.03
CA GLU A 151 19.15 1.16 -8.10
C GLU A 151 19.40 -0.33 -8.36
N PHE A 152 20.59 -0.64 -8.90
CA PHE A 152 21.01 -2.03 -9.18
C PHE A 152 21.99 -2.54 -8.13
N GLU A 153 22.82 -1.68 -7.57
CA GLU A 153 23.82 -2.05 -6.57
C GLU A 153 23.19 -2.28 -5.18
N GLY A 154 23.45 -3.45 -4.58
CA GLY A 154 22.90 -3.80 -3.28
C GLY A 154 21.40 -4.05 -3.25
N THR A 155 20.80 -4.42 -4.40
CA THR A 155 19.37 -4.74 -4.49
C THR A 155 19.14 -6.24 -4.70
N TYR A 156 17.98 -6.70 -4.23
CA TYR A 156 17.46 -8.05 -4.38
C TYR A 156 16.12 -7.95 -5.13
N PRO A 157 16.11 -8.08 -6.47
CA PRO A 157 14.87 -8.00 -7.24
C PRO A 157 13.91 -9.11 -6.80
N LEU A 158 12.62 -8.76 -6.74
CA LEU A 158 11.57 -9.73 -6.47
C LEU A 158 11.42 -10.67 -7.67
N PRO A 159 11.47 -12.00 -7.47
CA PRO A 159 11.11 -12.96 -8.51
C PRO A 159 9.66 -12.79 -8.97
N GLU A 160 9.36 -13.18 -10.22
CA GLU A 160 7.99 -13.08 -10.78
C GLU A 160 6.92 -13.75 -9.90
N ALA A 161 7.21 -14.92 -9.35
CA ALA A 161 6.32 -15.62 -8.42
C ALA A 161 6.02 -14.84 -7.12
N GLN A 162 6.88 -13.92 -6.73
CA GLN A 162 6.66 -13.03 -5.58
C GLN A 162 5.92 -11.77 -6.00
N LEU A 163 6.12 -11.28 -7.21
CA LEU A 163 5.38 -10.16 -7.78
C LEU A 163 3.89 -10.50 -7.97
N ASP A 164 3.55 -11.76 -8.21
CA ASP A 164 2.17 -12.25 -8.37
C ASP A 164 1.30 -12.06 -7.10
N ARG A 165 1.91 -11.81 -5.95
CA ARG A 165 1.20 -11.46 -4.71
C ARG A 165 0.70 -10.03 -4.66
N PHE A 166 1.14 -9.19 -5.60
CA PHE A 166 0.64 -7.84 -5.77
C PHE A 166 -0.41 -7.81 -6.89
N LEU A 167 -1.57 -7.22 -6.59
CA LEU A 167 -2.64 -7.06 -7.59
C LEU A 167 -2.18 -6.15 -8.73
N PHE A 168 -1.44 -5.09 -8.40
CA PHE A 168 -0.88 -4.17 -9.38
C PHE A 168 0.59 -3.85 -9.10
N LYS A 169 1.37 -3.81 -10.19
CA LYS A 169 2.63 -3.10 -10.29
C LYS A 169 2.36 -1.78 -11.03
N ILE A 170 2.38 -0.67 -10.31
CA ILE A 170 2.06 0.66 -10.83
C ILE A 170 3.37 1.42 -11.07
N VAL A 171 3.60 1.86 -12.29
CA VAL A 171 4.74 2.70 -12.63
C VAL A 171 4.42 4.15 -12.32
N VAL A 172 5.27 4.78 -11.51
CA VAL A 172 5.14 6.18 -11.09
C VAL A 172 6.22 7.00 -11.77
N ASP A 173 5.86 7.58 -12.92
CA ASP A 173 6.73 8.46 -13.69
C ASP A 173 6.77 9.89 -13.13
N TYR A 174 7.62 10.71 -13.71
CA TYR A 174 7.62 12.14 -13.45
C TYR A 174 6.30 12.77 -13.88
N PRO A 175 5.78 13.75 -13.13
CA PRO A 175 4.58 14.48 -13.51
C PRO A 175 4.78 15.23 -14.84
N ALA A 176 3.69 15.51 -15.56
CA ALA A 176 3.73 16.40 -16.71
C ALA A 176 4.17 17.83 -16.31
N PRO A 177 4.77 18.61 -17.23
CA PRO A 177 5.29 19.95 -16.91
C PRO A 177 4.26 20.90 -16.26
N GLU A 178 3.00 20.78 -16.65
CA GLU A 178 1.89 21.57 -16.09
C GLU A 178 1.64 21.20 -14.61
N ALA A 179 1.73 19.91 -14.29
CA ALA A 179 1.60 19.42 -12.92
C ALA A 179 2.79 19.83 -12.06
N GLU A 180 4.02 19.76 -12.59
CA GLU A 180 5.22 20.24 -11.91
C GLU A 180 5.12 21.74 -11.60
N LYS A 181 4.68 22.55 -12.58
CA LYS A 181 4.43 23.99 -12.36
C LYS A 181 3.42 24.22 -11.23
N GLN A 182 2.34 23.42 -11.20
CA GLN A 182 1.34 23.52 -10.13
C GLN A 182 1.91 23.13 -8.77
N MET A 183 2.79 22.11 -8.71
CA MET A 183 3.49 21.72 -7.47
C MET A 183 4.37 22.86 -6.95
N LEU A 184 5.12 23.53 -7.82
CA LEU A 184 5.93 24.69 -7.45
C LEU A 184 5.07 25.83 -6.90
N LEU A 185 3.94 26.14 -7.53
CA LEU A 185 2.99 27.14 -7.07
C LEU A 185 2.40 26.76 -5.69
N ASN A 186 2.10 25.49 -5.47
CA ASN A 186 1.61 25.01 -4.18
C ASN A 186 2.66 25.19 -3.07
N VAL A 187 3.94 24.88 -3.35
CA VAL A 187 5.04 25.09 -2.40
C VAL A 187 5.20 26.58 -2.09
N GLN A 188 5.11 27.46 -3.10
CA GLN A 188 5.17 28.92 -2.92
C GLN A 188 4.01 29.42 -2.03
N ARG A 189 2.83 28.80 -2.12
CA ARG A 189 1.65 29.09 -1.27
C ARG A 189 1.72 28.46 0.11
N GLY A 190 2.85 27.83 0.47
CA GLY A 190 3.08 27.27 1.80
C GLY A 190 2.79 25.77 1.94
N PHE A 191 2.53 25.05 0.85
CA PHE A 191 2.40 23.59 0.90
C PHE A 191 3.70 22.94 1.38
N ARG A 192 3.59 22.05 2.37
CA ARG A 192 4.72 21.29 2.91
C ARG A 192 4.34 19.82 3.02
N ALA A 193 4.87 18.98 2.15
CA ALA A 193 4.61 17.53 2.12
C ALA A 193 4.92 16.81 3.45
N LYS A 194 5.87 17.32 4.24
CA LYS A 194 6.23 16.80 5.57
C LYS A 194 5.25 17.20 6.69
N ARG A 195 4.39 18.17 6.45
CA ARG A 195 3.48 18.76 7.43
C ARG A 195 2.03 18.58 6.99
N LEU A 196 1.60 17.31 6.86
CA LEU A 196 0.21 16.96 6.51
C LEU A 196 -0.80 17.46 7.56
N ASP A 197 -0.36 17.64 8.79
CA ASP A 197 -1.12 18.28 9.88
C ASP A 197 -1.63 19.67 9.48
N LEU A 198 -0.85 20.41 8.70
CA LEU A 198 -1.22 21.75 8.23
C LEU A 198 -2.26 21.73 7.10
N LEU A 199 -2.43 20.63 6.40
CA LEU A 199 -3.35 20.52 5.27
C LEU A 199 -4.81 20.33 5.68
N LYS A 200 -5.09 20.17 6.99
CA LYS A 200 -6.44 19.93 7.53
C LYS A 200 -7.21 18.88 6.71
N VAL A 201 -6.50 17.80 6.35
CA VAL A 201 -7.12 16.68 5.62
C VAL A 201 -8.03 15.94 6.59
N GLU A 202 -9.33 16.07 6.39
CA GLU A 202 -10.34 15.37 7.17
C GLU A 202 -10.55 13.95 6.61
N ALA A 203 -10.87 13.02 7.50
CA ALA A 203 -11.21 11.66 7.10
C ALA A 203 -12.53 11.67 6.28
N ILE A 204 -12.54 10.93 5.19
CA ILE A 204 -13.71 10.79 4.30
C ILE A 204 -14.38 9.42 4.53
N ALA A 205 -13.58 8.42 4.90
CA ALA A 205 -14.04 7.06 5.13
C ALA A 205 -13.32 6.46 6.33
N THR A 206 -13.83 5.32 6.78
CA THR A 206 -13.19 4.44 7.77
C THR A 206 -12.90 3.08 7.14
N ILE A 207 -11.99 2.31 7.74
CA ILE A 207 -11.69 0.95 7.27
C ILE A 207 -12.95 0.06 7.21
N PRO A 208 -13.85 0.04 8.21
CA PRO A 208 -15.10 -0.71 8.09
C PRO A 208 -15.95 -0.33 6.88
N GLN A 209 -16.00 0.95 6.50
CA GLN A 209 -16.73 1.39 5.30
C GLN A 209 -16.06 0.89 4.01
N ILE A 210 -14.74 0.83 3.96
CA ILE A 210 -14.00 0.24 2.83
C ILE A 210 -14.27 -1.26 2.75
N LEU A 211 -14.24 -1.98 3.86
CA LEU A 211 -14.56 -3.42 3.90
C LEU A 211 -16.00 -3.70 3.42
N GLN A 212 -16.95 -2.86 3.81
CA GLN A 212 -18.33 -2.93 3.31
C GLN A 212 -18.39 -2.68 1.80
N ALA A 213 -17.63 -1.70 1.28
CA ALA A 213 -17.54 -1.44 -0.15
C ALA A 213 -16.92 -2.62 -0.91
N ARG A 214 -15.88 -3.27 -0.37
CA ARG A 214 -15.30 -4.52 -0.92
C ARG A 214 -16.37 -5.62 -1.05
N GLN A 215 -17.21 -5.80 -0.03
CA GLN A 215 -18.30 -6.79 -0.09
C GLN A 215 -19.28 -6.49 -1.22
N GLN A 216 -19.62 -5.22 -1.45
CA GLN A 216 -20.50 -4.82 -2.54
C GLN A 216 -19.88 -5.05 -3.93
N VAL A 217 -18.58 -4.77 -4.08
CA VAL A 217 -17.84 -5.08 -5.32
C VAL A 217 -17.88 -6.57 -5.65
N ARG A 218 -17.73 -7.44 -4.63
CA ARG A 218 -17.83 -8.91 -4.81
C ARG A 218 -19.20 -9.39 -5.26
N GLN A 219 -20.26 -8.60 -5.09
CA GLN A 219 -21.62 -8.93 -5.52
C GLN A 219 -21.92 -8.53 -6.97
N VAL A 220 -20.97 -7.84 -7.64
CA VAL A 220 -21.13 -7.47 -9.05
C VAL A 220 -21.14 -8.74 -9.89
N GLN A 221 -22.25 -8.94 -10.61
CA GLN A 221 -22.42 -10.09 -11.51
C GLN A 221 -21.71 -9.83 -12.84
N VAL A 222 -20.92 -10.80 -13.29
CA VAL A 222 -20.26 -10.78 -14.59
C VAL A 222 -21.03 -11.72 -15.51
N ALA A 223 -21.57 -11.20 -16.61
CA ALA A 223 -22.31 -11.99 -17.58
C ALA A 223 -21.37 -12.99 -18.29
N GLU A 224 -21.91 -14.18 -18.62
CA GLU A 224 -21.16 -15.27 -19.25
C GLU A 224 -20.32 -14.86 -20.48
N PRO A 225 -20.84 -14.03 -21.44
CA PRO A 225 -20.03 -13.58 -22.58
C PRO A 225 -18.79 -12.75 -22.19
N VAL A 226 -18.84 -12.05 -21.04
CA VAL A 226 -17.68 -11.29 -20.51
C VAL A 226 -16.67 -12.23 -19.91
N LEU A 227 -17.11 -13.29 -19.23
CA LEU A 227 -16.22 -14.36 -18.73
C LEU A 227 -15.49 -15.07 -19.88
N ASP A 228 -16.20 -15.41 -20.96
CA ASP A 228 -15.62 -16.00 -22.16
C ASP A 228 -14.58 -15.08 -22.80
N TYR A 229 -14.86 -13.79 -22.87
CA TYR A 229 -13.92 -12.79 -23.37
C TYR A 229 -12.64 -12.72 -22.50
N VAL A 230 -12.79 -12.69 -21.17
CA VAL A 230 -11.65 -12.70 -20.23
C VAL A 230 -10.80 -13.96 -20.41
N LEU A 231 -11.46 -15.14 -20.52
CA LEU A 231 -10.76 -16.41 -20.75
C LEU A 231 -10.00 -16.42 -22.07
N ALA A 232 -10.58 -15.87 -23.14
CA ALA A 232 -9.92 -15.76 -24.45
C ALA A 232 -8.68 -14.88 -24.39
N LEU A 233 -8.73 -13.74 -23.68
CA LEU A 233 -7.58 -12.87 -23.46
C LEU A 233 -6.46 -13.57 -22.70
N VAL A 234 -6.79 -14.24 -21.59
CA VAL A 234 -5.82 -14.98 -20.77
C VAL A 234 -5.21 -16.15 -21.57
N ALA A 235 -6.02 -16.89 -22.33
CA ALA A 235 -5.50 -17.98 -23.16
C ALA A 235 -4.50 -17.47 -24.22
N ARG A 236 -4.78 -16.30 -24.81
CA ARG A 236 -3.89 -15.70 -25.81
C ARG A 236 -2.58 -15.16 -25.21
N SER A 237 -2.59 -14.70 -23.96
CA SER A 237 -1.38 -14.22 -23.27
C SER A 237 -0.39 -15.35 -22.91
N ARG A 238 -0.84 -16.62 -22.97
CA ARG A 238 -0.02 -17.81 -22.67
C ARG A 238 0.63 -18.43 -23.92
N GLN A 239 0.34 -17.93 -25.10
CA GLN A 239 0.91 -18.33 -26.40
C GLN A 239 2.07 -17.40 -26.79
#